data_de6c13bed3fcf8e6d63fba7ba6f33392
#
_entry.id   de6c13bed3fcf8e6d63fba7ba6f33392
#
_cell.length_a   1.000
_cell.length_b   1.000
_cell.length_c   1.000
_cell.angle_alpha   90.00
_cell.angle_beta   90.00
_cell.angle_gamma   90.00
#
_symmetry.space_group_name_H-M   'P 1'
#
loop_
_entity.id
_entity.type
_entity.pdbx_description
1 polymer ?
#
loop_
_entity_poly.entity_id
_entity_poly.type
_entity_poly.pdbx_seq_one_letter_code
_entity_poly.pdbx_strand_id
1 'polypeptide(L)'
;MRTLSPPRFFALVLAAGVLFAGQASAQNADAVARRLQSKYANINTLAADFTQTAGGQTLRGQISVRDEAFRLQLPGQTLVTDGSTLWSYSESEEQVVIQDYDPSDVGFQIGQLFTDYLSVFRATGASRAKIGGVDHDVLALRPREAGSSVRDVTVYARSSDGVPTRIRVHDVNGATLAFDLKNVRLNPSLPASTFRFTAPRGTETVDLRG
;
A
#
# COMPACT_ATOMS: atom_id res chain seq x y z
N MET A 1 72.05 29.58 -33.92
CA MET A 1 71.56 29.18 -32.60
C MET A 1 70.03 28.94 -32.72
N ARG A 2 69.64 27.65 -32.74
CA ARG A 2 68.19 27.25 -32.82
C ARG A 2 67.86 26.62 -31.48
N THR A 3 66.96 27.24 -30.74
CA THR A 3 66.44 26.73 -29.49
C THR A 3 65.25 25.81 -29.79
N LEU A 4 65.35 24.51 -29.41
CA LEU A 4 64.30 23.52 -29.48
C LEU A 4 63.49 23.62 -28.23
N SER A 5 62.18 23.83 -28.39
CA SER A 5 61.17 23.71 -27.32
C SER A 5 60.70 22.23 -27.16
N PRO A 6 60.46 21.72 -25.94
CA PRO A 6 59.94 20.36 -25.75
C PRO A 6 58.42 20.26 -25.93
N PRO A 7 57.92 19.08 -26.32
CA PRO A 7 56.47 18.87 -26.52
C PRO A 7 55.76 18.75 -25.17
N ARG A 8 54.64 19.45 -25.04
CA ARG A 8 53.69 19.34 -23.94
C ARG A 8 52.84 18.08 -24.14
N PHE A 9 53.08 17.06 -23.33
CA PHE A 9 52.15 15.94 -23.19
C PHE A 9 50.90 16.40 -22.42
N PHE A 10 49.76 16.50 -23.11
CA PHE A 10 48.46 16.65 -22.50
C PHE A 10 48.02 15.28 -22.00
N ALA A 11 48.02 15.05 -20.69
CA ALA A 11 47.44 13.88 -20.08
C ALA A 11 45.93 14.01 -20.09
N LEU A 12 45.25 13.19 -20.91
CA LEU A 12 43.82 13.03 -20.93
C LEU A 12 43.42 12.17 -19.72
N VAL A 13 42.96 12.81 -18.64
CA VAL A 13 42.35 12.12 -17.52
C VAL A 13 40.89 11.89 -17.89
N LEU A 14 40.58 10.64 -18.26
CA LEU A 14 39.21 10.19 -18.52
C LEU A 14 38.42 10.11 -17.21
N ALA A 15 37.44 10.97 -17.03
CA ALA A 15 36.54 10.95 -15.90
C ALA A 15 35.55 9.76 -16.07
N ALA A 16 35.89 8.61 -15.51
CA ALA A 16 34.99 7.47 -15.31
C ALA A 16 34.44 7.54 -13.89
N GLY A 17 33.37 8.29 -13.68
CA GLY A 17 32.84 8.47 -12.32
C GLY A 17 31.40 8.94 -12.22
N VAL A 18 30.45 8.35 -12.96
CA VAL A 18 29.01 8.69 -12.76
C VAL A 18 28.09 7.50 -13.08
N LEU A 19 28.29 6.31 -12.51
CA LEU A 19 27.32 5.21 -12.66
C LEU A 19 27.01 4.42 -11.37
N PHE A 20 27.49 4.85 -10.20
CA PHE A 20 27.29 4.06 -8.96
C PHE A 20 26.19 4.57 -8.01
N ALA A 21 25.66 5.77 -8.20
CA ALA A 21 24.66 6.32 -7.27
C ALA A 21 23.29 5.65 -7.36
N GLY A 22 22.89 5.16 -8.53
CA GLY A 22 21.58 4.51 -8.73
C GLY A 22 21.47 3.12 -8.12
N GLN A 23 22.55 2.35 -8.11
CA GLN A 23 22.55 0.98 -7.58
C GLN A 23 22.54 0.95 -6.04
N ALA A 24 23.22 1.87 -5.39
CA ALA A 24 23.21 1.96 -3.93
C ALA A 24 21.81 2.32 -3.37
N SER A 25 21.07 3.17 -4.08
CA SER A 25 19.69 3.53 -3.68
C SER A 25 18.70 2.38 -3.83
N ALA A 26 18.81 1.58 -4.89
CA ALA A 26 17.96 0.42 -5.12
C ALA A 26 18.24 -0.71 -4.11
N GLN A 27 19.50 -1.01 -3.83
CA GLN A 27 19.89 -2.00 -2.82
C GLN A 27 19.38 -1.61 -1.41
N ASN A 28 19.40 -0.32 -1.08
CA ASN A 28 18.85 0.18 0.17
C ASN A 28 17.32 0.01 0.22
N ALA A 29 16.62 0.27 -0.89
CA ALA A 29 15.17 0.11 -1.00
C ALA A 29 14.75 -1.34 -0.77
N ASP A 30 15.42 -2.30 -1.41
CA ASP A 30 15.14 -3.73 -1.22
C ASP A 30 15.45 -4.20 0.20
N ALA A 31 16.51 -3.69 0.83
CA ALA A 31 16.84 -4.02 2.22
C ALA A 31 15.75 -3.51 3.19
N VAL A 32 15.28 -2.28 2.99
CA VAL A 32 14.17 -1.71 3.78
C VAL A 32 12.89 -2.48 3.54
N ALA A 33 12.56 -2.80 2.28
CA ALA A 33 11.38 -3.57 1.90
C ALA A 33 11.38 -4.95 2.59
N ARG A 34 12.45 -5.72 2.48
CA ARG A 34 12.58 -7.03 3.15
C ARG A 34 12.46 -6.92 4.67
N ARG A 35 13.07 -5.91 5.28
CA ARG A 35 12.95 -5.68 6.73
C ARG A 35 11.51 -5.41 7.15
N LEU A 36 10.77 -4.57 6.41
CA LEU A 36 9.36 -4.33 6.68
C LEU A 36 8.55 -5.60 6.45
N GLN A 37 8.74 -6.30 5.35
CA GLN A 37 8.03 -7.55 5.05
C GLN A 37 8.27 -8.62 6.12
N SER A 38 9.51 -8.78 6.62
CA SER A 38 9.78 -9.75 7.68
C SER A 38 9.02 -9.45 9.00
N LYS A 39 8.72 -8.17 9.26
CA LYS A 39 7.87 -7.79 10.40
C LYS A 39 6.40 -8.15 10.17
N TYR A 40 5.96 -8.17 8.90
CA TYR A 40 4.59 -8.52 8.53
C TYR A 40 4.36 -10.01 8.32
N ALA A 41 5.41 -10.81 8.11
CA ALA A 41 5.30 -12.25 7.85
C ALA A 41 4.56 -13.04 8.95
N ASN A 42 4.46 -12.49 10.15
CA ASN A 42 3.75 -13.09 11.29
C ASN A 42 2.43 -12.37 11.64
N ILE A 43 1.93 -11.51 10.73
CA ILE A 43 0.67 -10.80 10.94
C ILE A 43 -0.43 -11.59 10.25
N ASN A 44 -1.28 -12.24 11.04
CA ASN A 44 -2.45 -12.98 10.57
C ASN A 44 -3.70 -12.10 10.52
N THR A 45 -3.77 -11.09 11.39
CA THR A 45 -4.90 -10.17 11.47
C THR A 45 -4.42 -8.73 11.68
N LEU A 46 -5.18 -7.79 11.12
CA LEU A 46 -4.97 -6.36 11.30
C LEU A 46 -6.31 -5.67 11.54
N ALA A 47 -6.33 -4.68 12.40
CA ALA A 47 -7.45 -3.73 12.50
C ALA A 47 -6.92 -2.32 12.65
N ALA A 48 -7.56 -1.36 11.98
CA ALA A 48 -7.17 0.05 12.02
C ALA A 48 -8.37 0.96 11.75
N ASP A 49 -8.29 2.17 12.27
CA ASP A 49 -9.06 3.29 11.76
C ASP A 49 -8.26 3.93 10.61
N PHE A 50 -8.95 4.41 9.59
CA PHE A 50 -8.29 5.12 8.50
C PHE A 50 -9.02 6.41 8.14
N THR A 51 -8.27 7.33 7.56
CA THR A 51 -8.77 8.51 6.87
C THR A 51 -8.25 8.46 5.45
N GLN A 52 -9.17 8.39 4.48
CA GLN A 52 -8.85 8.48 3.05
C GLN A 52 -9.06 9.92 2.60
N THR A 53 -8.10 10.46 1.85
CA THR A 53 -8.23 11.75 1.18
C THR A 53 -8.04 11.55 -0.32
N ALA A 54 -9.02 12.03 -1.11
CA ALA A 54 -9.02 11.97 -2.56
C ALA A 54 -9.72 13.21 -3.12
N GLY A 55 -9.12 13.92 -4.08
CA GLY A 55 -9.73 15.10 -4.71
C GLY A 55 -10.16 16.20 -3.74
N GLY A 56 -9.48 16.34 -2.60
CA GLY A 56 -9.84 17.29 -1.55
C GLY A 56 -10.98 16.82 -0.62
N GLN A 57 -11.59 15.70 -0.89
CA GLN A 57 -12.60 15.09 -0.02
C GLN A 57 -11.94 14.13 0.97
N THR A 58 -12.54 14.03 2.16
CA THR A 58 -12.05 13.16 3.23
C THR A 58 -13.13 12.20 3.66
N LEU A 59 -12.81 10.91 3.65
CA LEU A 59 -13.63 9.82 4.13
C LEU A 59 -12.93 9.15 5.31
N ARG A 60 -13.68 8.81 6.37
CA ARG A 60 -13.15 8.07 7.52
C ARG A 60 -13.83 6.72 7.60
N GLY A 61 -13.09 5.72 8.02
CA GLY A 61 -13.61 4.38 8.17
C GLY A 61 -12.77 3.51 9.08
N GLN A 62 -13.19 2.27 9.18
CA GLN A 62 -12.48 1.22 9.91
C GLN A 62 -12.25 0.05 8.99
N ILE A 63 -11.10 -0.61 9.17
CA ILE A 63 -10.75 -1.81 8.43
C ILE A 63 -10.34 -2.92 9.39
N SER A 64 -10.79 -4.13 9.10
CA SER A 64 -10.32 -5.36 9.72
C SER A 64 -9.95 -6.34 8.60
N VAL A 65 -8.79 -6.97 8.71
CA VAL A 65 -8.26 -7.91 7.70
C VAL A 65 -7.81 -9.19 8.39
N ARG A 66 -8.04 -10.32 7.73
CA ARG A 66 -7.51 -11.64 8.05
C ARG A 66 -7.35 -12.44 6.76
N ASP A 67 -6.13 -12.70 6.34
CA ASP A 67 -5.82 -13.32 5.05
C ASP A 67 -6.52 -12.57 3.89
N GLU A 68 -7.37 -13.23 3.11
CA GLU A 68 -8.17 -12.62 2.05
C GLU A 68 -9.50 -12.03 2.55
N ALA A 69 -9.88 -12.33 3.78
CA ALA A 69 -11.10 -11.80 4.38
C ALA A 69 -10.88 -10.37 4.90
N PHE A 70 -11.84 -9.51 4.63
CA PHE A 70 -11.83 -8.16 5.20
C PHE A 70 -13.23 -7.65 5.54
N ARG A 71 -13.26 -6.68 6.44
CA ARG A 71 -14.42 -5.82 6.72
C ARG A 71 -13.99 -4.37 6.63
N LEU A 72 -14.62 -3.62 5.74
CA LEU A 72 -14.44 -2.18 5.57
C LEU A 72 -15.76 -1.49 5.97
N GLN A 73 -15.70 -0.62 6.94
CA GLN A 73 -16.83 0.16 7.43
C GLN A 73 -16.60 1.64 7.11
N LEU A 74 -17.53 2.21 6.37
CA LEU A 74 -17.59 3.62 5.98
C LEU A 74 -18.91 4.21 6.46
N PRO A 75 -19.04 5.53 6.58
CA PRO A 75 -20.33 6.15 6.85
C PRO A 75 -21.34 5.76 5.76
N GLY A 76 -22.41 5.10 6.16
CA GLY A 76 -23.49 4.66 5.26
C GLY A 76 -23.18 3.46 4.37
N GLN A 77 -21.97 2.87 4.45
CA GLN A 77 -21.57 1.74 3.61
C GLN A 77 -20.73 0.72 4.38
N THR A 78 -20.97 -0.55 4.13
CA THR A 78 -20.16 -1.63 4.68
C THR A 78 -19.84 -2.66 3.59
N LEU A 79 -18.54 -2.94 3.40
CA LEU A 79 -18.09 -4.04 2.55
C LEU A 79 -17.50 -5.12 3.43
N VAL A 80 -17.88 -6.37 3.18
CA VAL A 80 -17.40 -7.53 3.91
C VAL A 80 -17.09 -8.65 2.92
N THR A 81 -15.99 -9.34 3.11
CA THR A 81 -15.74 -10.61 2.44
C THR A 81 -15.16 -11.62 3.40
N ASP A 82 -15.51 -12.89 3.21
CA ASP A 82 -14.90 -14.03 3.90
C ASP A 82 -13.79 -14.71 3.08
N GLY A 83 -13.44 -14.10 1.92
CA GLY A 83 -12.47 -14.61 0.95
C GLY A 83 -13.12 -15.33 -0.24
N SER A 84 -14.44 -15.59 -0.21
CA SER A 84 -15.17 -16.22 -1.31
C SER A 84 -16.40 -15.44 -1.74
N THR A 85 -17.08 -14.80 -0.81
CA THR A 85 -18.28 -13.99 -1.04
C THR A 85 -18.01 -12.55 -0.63
N LEU A 86 -18.46 -11.59 -1.44
CA LEU A 86 -18.47 -10.16 -1.11
C LEU A 86 -19.89 -9.70 -0.84
N TRP A 87 -20.08 -9.06 0.30
CA TRP A 87 -21.30 -8.34 0.68
C TRP A 87 -21.02 -6.85 0.62
N SER A 88 -21.80 -6.12 -0.19
CA SER A 88 -21.75 -4.67 -0.28
C SER A 88 -23.09 -4.10 0.20
N TYR A 89 -23.11 -3.53 1.39
CA TYR A 89 -24.29 -2.94 2.01
C TYR A 89 -24.27 -1.43 1.91
N SER A 90 -25.40 -0.86 1.46
CA SER A 90 -25.69 0.58 1.43
C SER A 90 -26.81 0.88 2.40
N GLU A 91 -26.55 1.71 3.42
CA GLU A 91 -27.55 2.11 4.41
C GLU A 91 -28.63 3.01 3.77
N SER A 92 -28.23 3.91 2.86
CA SER A 92 -29.17 4.82 2.20
C SER A 92 -30.13 4.15 1.23
N GLU A 93 -29.72 3.01 0.68
CA GLU A 93 -30.54 2.19 -0.23
C GLU A 93 -31.23 1.06 0.51
N GLU A 94 -30.92 0.85 1.80
CA GLU A 94 -31.38 -0.29 2.60
C GLU A 94 -31.15 -1.63 1.86
N GLN A 95 -30.07 -1.73 1.09
CA GLN A 95 -29.80 -2.85 0.18
C GLN A 95 -28.43 -3.49 0.48
N VAL A 96 -28.38 -4.82 0.34
CA VAL A 96 -27.14 -5.58 0.27
C VAL A 96 -27.03 -6.30 -1.07
N VAL A 97 -25.93 -6.08 -1.77
CA VAL A 97 -25.53 -6.85 -2.94
C VAL A 97 -24.57 -7.95 -2.50
N ILE A 98 -24.84 -9.18 -2.91
CA ILE A 98 -24.02 -10.36 -2.64
C ILE A 98 -23.46 -10.85 -3.98
N GLN A 99 -22.14 -11.03 -4.06
CA GLN A 99 -21.48 -11.53 -5.25
C GLN A 99 -20.31 -12.44 -4.89
N ASP A 100 -19.87 -13.24 -5.84
CA ASP A 100 -18.61 -13.95 -5.68
C ASP A 100 -17.46 -12.94 -5.53
N TYR A 101 -16.54 -13.21 -4.63
CA TYR A 101 -15.40 -12.34 -4.40
C TYR A 101 -14.27 -12.66 -5.37
N ASP A 102 -13.97 -11.76 -6.28
CA ASP A 102 -12.75 -11.77 -7.07
C ASP A 102 -11.79 -10.67 -6.54
N PRO A 103 -10.61 -11.03 -6.04
CA PRO A 103 -9.63 -10.05 -5.59
C PRO A 103 -9.27 -8.99 -6.65
N SER A 104 -9.43 -9.28 -7.94
CA SER A 104 -9.15 -8.34 -9.03
C SER A 104 -10.20 -7.24 -9.16
N ASP A 105 -11.44 -7.48 -8.73
CA ASP A 105 -12.56 -6.53 -8.82
C ASP A 105 -12.42 -5.37 -7.82
N VAL A 106 -11.79 -5.64 -6.68
CA VAL A 106 -11.49 -4.60 -5.69
C VAL A 106 -10.15 -3.99 -6.07
N GLY A 107 -10.10 -3.12 -7.06
CA GLY A 107 -8.92 -2.57 -7.78
C GLY A 107 -7.71 -2.14 -6.95
N PHE A 108 -7.70 -2.47 -5.67
CA PHE A 108 -6.62 -2.33 -4.73
C PHE A 108 -6.82 -3.38 -3.61
N GLN A 109 -6.06 -4.46 -3.65
CA GLN A 109 -6.13 -5.49 -2.62
C GLN A 109 -5.58 -4.96 -1.30
N ILE A 110 -6.48 -4.40 -0.48
CA ILE A 110 -6.14 -3.80 0.82
C ILE A 110 -5.35 -4.79 1.68
N GLY A 111 -5.72 -6.08 1.65
CA GLY A 111 -4.99 -7.14 2.35
C GLY A 111 -3.53 -7.28 1.89
N GLN A 112 -3.28 -7.32 0.58
CA GLN A 112 -1.92 -7.50 0.03
C GLN A 112 -0.97 -6.35 0.33
N LEU A 113 -1.48 -5.12 0.47
CA LEU A 113 -0.64 -4.00 0.92
C LEU A 113 -0.08 -4.20 2.32
N PHE A 114 -0.73 -4.99 3.13
CA PHE A 114 -0.30 -5.22 4.50
C PHE A 114 0.44 -6.54 4.68
N THR A 115 0.14 -7.55 3.87
CA THR A 115 0.67 -8.91 4.08
C THR A 115 1.72 -9.33 3.07
N ASP A 116 1.58 -8.94 1.78
CA ASP A 116 2.51 -9.36 0.72
C ASP A 116 2.67 -8.33 -0.42
N TYR A 117 2.91 -7.07 -0.08
CA TYR A 117 3.06 -6.03 -1.10
C TYR A 117 4.27 -6.25 -2.05
N LEU A 118 5.27 -7.05 -1.66
CA LEU A 118 6.41 -7.34 -2.55
C LEU A 118 6.10 -8.38 -3.62
N SER A 119 5.00 -9.13 -3.53
CA SER A 119 4.55 -9.99 -4.63
C SER A 119 4.06 -9.17 -5.82
N VAL A 120 3.31 -8.12 -5.55
CA VAL A 120 2.66 -7.27 -6.58
C VAL A 120 3.46 -6.00 -6.90
N PHE A 121 4.29 -5.51 -5.97
CA PHE A 121 5.11 -4.32 -6.17
C PHE A 121 6.60 -4.62 -6.05
N ARG A 122 7.43 -3.79 -6.70
CA ARG A 122 8.88 -3.76 -6.49
C ARG A 122 9.28 -2.46 -5.80
N ALA A 123 10.20 -2.54 -4.87
CA ALA A 123 10.79 -1.35 -4.26
C ALA A 123 11.64 -0.58 -5.29
N THR A 124 11.48 0.73 -5.34
CA THR A 124 12.23 1.62 -6.25
C THR A 124 13.03 2.69 -5.53
N GLY A 125 12.73 2.92 -4.25
CA GLY A 125 13.45 3.88 -3.43
C GLY A 125 13.10 3.72 -1.96
N ALA A 126 14.03 4.09 -1.08
CA ALA A 126 13.82 4.19 0.35
C ALA A 126 14.38 5.51 0.88
N SER A 127 13.68 6.12 1.83
CA SER A 127 14.10 7.33 2.52
C SER A 127 13.58 7.32 3.97
N ARG A 128 13.82 8.40 4.70
CA ARG A 128 13.27 8.61 6.04
C ARG A 128 12.49 9.91 6.08
N ALA A 129 11.43 9.93 6.88
CA ALA A 129 10.63 11.11 7.14
C ALA A 129 10.24 11.17 8.63
N LYS A 130 9.99 12.37 9.13
CA LYS A 130 9.41 12.57 10.45
C LYS A 130 7.99 13.10 10.27
N ILE A 131 7.01 12.37 10.80
CA ILE A 131 5.58 12.72 10.74
C ILE A 131 5.08 12.85 12.16
N GLY A 132 4.58 14.02 12.54
CA GLY A 132 4.10 14.26 13.91
C GLY A 132 5.16 13.99 14.99
N GLY A 133 6.44 14.23 14.70
CA GLY A 133 7.55 13.95 15.62
C GLY A 133 8.05 12.50 15.63
N VAL A 134 7.38 11.57 14.91
CA VAL A 134 7.73 10.14 14.85
C VAL A 134 8.53 9.84 13.59
N ASP A 135 9.61 9.07 13.73
CA ASP A 135 10.45 8.67 12.60
C ASP A 135 9.79 7.53 11.80
N HIS A 136 9.83 7.67 10.48
CA HIS A 136 9.27 6.73 9.52
C HIS A 136 10.30 6.30 8.48
N ASP A 137 10.33 5.03 8.18
CA ASP A 137 10.91 4.51 6.94
C ASP A 137 9.89 4.72 5.82
N VAL A 138 10.34 5.35 4.74
CA VAL A 138 9.48 5.65 3.58
C VAL A 138 9.93 4.77 2.43
N LEU A 139 9.01 3.97 1.89
CA LEU A 139 9.28 3.04 0.81
C LEU A 139 8.48 3.45 -0.43
N ALA A 140 9.18 3.71 -1.51
CA ALA A 140 8.58 3.93 -2.83
C ALA A 140 8.49 2.59 -3.58
N LEU A 141 7.30 2.31 -4.11
CA LEU A 141 6.95 1.06 -4.76
C LEU A 141 6.37 1.31 -6.16
N ARG A 142 6.61 0.41 -7.10
CA ARG A 142 5.96 0.38 -8.40
C ARG A 142 5.41 -1.00 -8.70
N PRO A 143 4.28 -1.10 -9.42
CA PRO A 143 3.73 -2.39 -9.85
C PRO A 143 4.77 -3.21 -10.62
N ARG A 144 4.72 -4.53 -10.45
CA ARG A 144 5.51 -5.48 -11.24
C ARG A 144 4.87 -5.73 -12.59
N GLU A 145 3.54 -5.73 -12.63
CA GLU A 145 2.78 -5.98 -13.85
C GLU A 145 2.64 -4.71 -14.69
N ALA A 146 2.81 -4.87 -16.00
CA ALA A 146 2.49 -3.84 -16.97
C ALA A 146 0.96 -3.71 -17.12
N GLY A 147 0.46 -2.47 -17.27
CA GLY A 147 -0.98 -2.23 -17.41
C GLY A 147 -1.73 -2.05 -16.10
N SER A 148 -1.05 -2.08 -14.95
CA SER A 148 -1.67 -1.72 -13.67
C SER A 148 -2.28 -0.31 -13.73
N SER A 149 -3.47 -0.13 -13.16
CA SER A 149 -4.08 1.18 -12.94
C SER A 149 -3.32 2.03 -11.90
N VAL A 150 -2.46 1.41 -11.10
CA VAL A 150 -1.59 2.08 -10.13
C VAL A 150 -0.27 2.45 -10.81
N ARG A 151 0.15 3.72 -10.73
CA ARG A 151 1.45 4.20 -11.19
C ARG A 151 2.56 3.95 -10.18
N ASP A 152 2.32 4.35 -8.95
CA ASP A 152 3.24 4.15 -7.82
C ASP A 152 2.52 4.19 -6.47
N VAL A 153 3.15 3.57 -5.46
CA VAL A 153 2.70 3.58 -4.07
C VAL A 153 3.83 4.06 -3.18
N THR A 154 3.54 4.89 -2.19
CA THR A 154 4.47 5.26 -1.13
C THR A 154 3.91 4.82 0.21
N VAL A 155 4.67 3.98 0.91
CA VAL A 155 4.34 3.50 2.26
C VAL A 155 5.21 4.21 3.28
N TYR A 156 4.60 4.78 4.30
CA TYR A 156 5.26 5.36 5.46
C TYR A 156 5.08 4.41 6.64
N ALA A 157 6.12 3.72 7.02
CA ALA A 157 6.10 2.78 8.13
C ALA A 157 6.89 3.36 9.31
N ARG A 158 6.30 3.34 10.49
CA ARG A 158 6.96 3.79 11.72
C ARG A 158 8.24 2.99 11.95
N SER A 159 9.39 3.67 12.11
CA SER A 159 10.71 3.02 12.13
C SER A 159 10.90 2.09 13.32
N SER A 160 10.23 2.36 14.45
CA SER A 160 10.36 1.57 15.69
C SER A 160 9.79 0.15 15.56
N ASP A 161 8.65 -0.02 14.90
CA ASP A 161 7.91 -1.28 14.83
C ASP A 161 7.49 -1.70 13.40
N GLY A 162 7.68 -0.82 12.42
CA GLY A 162 7.35 -1.06 11.02
C GLY A 162 5.86 -0.89 10.70
N VAL A 163 5.04 -0.47 11.66
CA VAL A 163 3.59 -0.28 11.42
C VAL A 163 3.36 0.81 10.38
N PRO A 164 2.58 0.55 9.29
CA PRO A 164 2.23 1.56 8.32
C PRO A 164 1.29 2.57 8.98
N THR A 165 1.61 3.85 8.83
CA THR A 165 0.79 4.96 9.34
C THR A 165 0.22 5.79 8.23
N ARG A 166 0.83 5.71 7.03
CA ARG A 166 0.34 6.40 5.82
C ARG A 166 0.68 5.61 4.58
N ILE A 167 -0.28 5.55 3.66
CA ILE A 167 -0.10 4.99 2.32
C ILE A 167 -0.59 6.03 1.32
N ARG A 168 0.21 6.30 0.29
CA ARG A 168 -0.18 7.14 -0.86
C ARG A 168 -0.15 6.30 -2.11
N VAL A 169 -1.21 6.37 -2.88
CA VAL A 169 -1.36 5.69 -4.17
C VAL A 169 -1.56 6.75 -5.23
N HIS A 170 -0.74 6.72 -6.26
CA HIS A 170 -0.94 7.50 -7.47
C HIS A 170 -1.42 6.57 -8.58
N ASP A 171 -2.54 6.88 -9.19
CA ASP A 171 -3.01 6.16 -10.35
C ASP A 171 -2.36 6.67 -11.65
N VAL A 172 -2.57 5.94 -12.74
CA VAL A 172 -2.03 6.31 -14.05
C VAL A 172 -2.69 7.56 -14.64
N ASN A 173 -3.89 7.94 -14.18
CA ASN A 173 -4.65 9.12 -14.64
C ASN A 173 -4.29 10.37 -13.82
N GLY A 174 -3.39 10.25 -12.84
CA GLY A 174 -2.91 11.35 -12.01
C GLY A 174 -3.71 11.60 -10.74
N ALA A 175 -4.73 10.79 -10.42
CA ALA A 175 -5.41 10.87 -9.14
C ALA A 175 -4.48 10.40 -8.01
N THR A 176 -4.64 10.99 -6.85
CA THR A 176 -3.91 10.64 -5.64
C THR A 176 -4.89 10.23 -4.55
N LEU A 177 -4.71 9.02 -4.03
CA LEU A 177 -5.39 8.51 -2.86
C LEU A 177 -4.40 8.49 -1.70
N ALA A 178 -4.75 9.12 -0.60
CA ALA A 178 -3.94 9.09 0.62
C ALA A 178 -4.75 8.43 1.74
N PHE A 179 -4.15 7.43 2.38
CA PHE A 179 -4.70 6.75 3.56
C PHE A 179 -3.82 7.07 4.76
N ASP A 180 -4.37 7.72 5.75
CA ASP A 180 -3.73 7.89 7.07
C ASP A 180 -4.34 6.86 8.02
N LEU A 181 -3.50 6.00 8.60
CA LEU A 181 -3.90 4.91 9.49
C LEU A 181 -3.66 5.31 10.95
N LYS A 182 -4.64 5.03 11.80
CA LYS A 182 -4.59 5.25 13.25
C LYS A 182 -5.04 3.99 13.98
N ASN A 183 -4.68 3.90 15.26
CA ASN A 183 -5.09 2.80 16.13
C ASN A 183 -4.81 1.42 15.51
N VAL A 184 -3.70 1.31 14.75
CA VAL A 184 -3.32 0.07 14.09
C VAL A 184 -3.01 -0.99 15.15
N ARG A 185 -3.75 -2.08 15.10
CA ARG A 185 -3.58 -3.26 15.95
C ARG A 185 -3.15 -4.42 15.07
N LEU A 186 -2.04 -5.02 15.41
CA LEU A 186 -1.50 -6.20 14.75
C LEU A 186 -1.87 -7.45 15.57
N ASN A 187 -2.31 -8.50 14.89
CA ASN A 187 -2.78 -9.74 15.48
C ASN A 187 -3.88 -9.57 16.55
N PRO A 188 -4.88 -8.66 16.38
CA PRO A 188 -6.02 -8.65 17.27
C PRO A 188 -6.83 -9.94 17.13
N SER A 189 -7.47 -10.37 18.23
CA SER A 189 -8.43 -11.47 18.16
C SER A 189 -9.68 -10.99 17.40
N LEU A 190 -9.89 -11.51 16.19
CA LEU A 190 -11.06 -11.23 15.35
C LEU A 190 -11.86 -12.53 15.17
N PRO A 191 -13.10 -12.62 15.68
CA PRO A 191 -13.94 -13.79 15.49
C PRO A 191 -14.33 -13.94 14.01
N ALA A 192 -14.66 -15.15 13.57
CA ALA A 192 -15.07 -15.41 12.20
C ALA A 192 -16.31 -14.58 11.75
N SER A 193 -17.17 -14.24 12.70
CA SER A 193 -18.34 -13.38 12.47
C SER A 193 -17.96 -11.94 12.02
N THR A 194 -16.75 -11.49 12.29
CA THR A 194 -16.25 -10.19 11.78
C THR A 194 -16.28 -10.14 10.26
N PHE A 195 -16.05 -11.28 9.60
CA PHE A 195 -15.93 -11.40 8.14
C PHE A 195 -17.19 -12.03 7.50
N ARG A 196 -18.33 -11.89 8.17
CA ARG A 196 -19.63 -12.24 7.64
C ARG A 196 -20.58 -11.06 7.79
N PHE A 197 -21.44 -10.86 6.80
CA PHE A 197 -22.46 -9.82 6.86
C PHE A 197 -23.78 -10.44 7.29
N THR A 198 -24.46 -9.78 8.22
CA THR A 198 -25.84 -10.08 8.59
C THR A 198 -26.67 -8.84 8.27
N ALA A 199 -27.58 -8.98 7.33
CA ALA A 199 -28.42 -7.87 6.91
C ALA A 199 -29.32 -7.37 8.05
N PRO A 200 -29.44 -6.06 8.27
CA PRO A 200 -30.45 -5.48 9.14
C PRO A 200 -31.87 -5.88 8.71
N ARG A 201 -32.84 -5.75 9.61
CA ARG A 201 -34.25 -5.99 9.25
C ARG A 201 -34.70 -4.96 8.23
N GLY A 202 -35.42 -5.41 7.19
CA GLY A 202 -35.90 -4.55 6.11
C GLY A 202 -34.93 -4.37 4.94
N THR A 203 -33.70 -4.88 5.06
CA THR A 203 -32.71 -4.81 3.98
C THR A 203 -33.14 -5.65 2.79
N GLU A 204 -33.21 -5.06 1.61
CA GLU A 204 -33.33 -5.76 0.34
C GLU A 204 -32.03 -6.52 0.03
N THR A 205 -32.18 -7.75 -0.43
CA THR A 205 -31.02 -8.60 -0.80
C THR A 205 -31.02 -8.86 -2.29
N VAL A 206 -29.96 -8.45 -2.97
CA VAL A 206 -29.66 -8.76 -4.37
C VAL A 206 -28.51 -9.75 -4.42
N ASP A 207 -28.81 -10.99 -4.79
CA ASP A 207 -27.80 -12.05 -4.91
C ASP A 207 -27.42 -12.23 -6.39
N LEU A 208 -26.15 -11.92 -6.70
CA LEU A 208 -25.60 -11.96 -8.05
C LEU A 208 -24.63 -13.15 -8.25
N ARG A 209 -24.52 -14.04 -7.27
CA ARG A 209 -23.64 -15.21 -7.40
C ARG A 209 -24.17 -16.17 -8.46
N GLY A 210 -23.25 -16.69 -9.29
CA GLY A 210 -23.53 -17.64 -10.38
C GLY A 210 -23.43 -19.10 -9.95
#